data_66e529f0d8d1cf7ed6b9ffbdf5579285
#
_entry.id   66e529f0d8d1cf7ed6b9ffbdf5579285
#
_cell.length_a   1.000
_cell.length_b   1.000
_cell.length_c   1.000
_cell.angle_alpha   90.00
_cell.angle_beta   90.00
_cell.angle_gamma   90.00
#
_symmetry.space_group_name_H-M   'P 1'
#
loop_
_entity.id
_entity.type
_entity.pdbx_description
1 polymer ?
#
loop_
_entity_poly.entity_id
_entity_poly.type
_entity_poly.pdbx_seq_one_letter_code
_entity_poly.pdbx_strand_id
1 'polypeptide(L)'
;MSRVPITKDGEISIKEKLSNLKFVERPQISQAIAEARAHGDLKENAEYHAAKELQGLVEAKISEMESALANAQVIDVKEIPETGRVIFGSTIKVFDIEKDNEVVYKIVGNLESDPEKGHISIDTPIAKGLVGKFVDDEIKINTPSGDLHYEILSLIHI
;
A
#
# COMPACT_ATOMS: atom_id res chain seq x y z
N MET A 1 -2.60 -21.04 -5.34
CA MET A 1 -2.88 -19.70 -4.84
C MET A 1 -2.46 -18.66 -5.86
N SER A 2 -3.33 -17.71 -6.12
CA SER A 2 -2.99 -16.59 -6.98
C SER A 2 -1.96 -15.68 -6.30
N ARG A 3 -0.96 -15.26 -7.03
CA ARG A 3 0.02 -14.30 -6.52
C ARG A 3 -0.57 -12.88 -6.56
N VAL A 4 -0.16 -12.07 -5.60
CA VAL A 4 -0.61 -10.68 -5.50
C VAL A 4 0.42 -9.79 -6.19
N PRO A 5 0.00 -8.95 -7.16
CA PRO A 5 0.95 -8.07 -7.85
C PRO A 5 1.47 -6.99 -6.92
N ILE A 6 2.77 -6.70 -7.04
CA ILE A 6 3.46 -5.66 -6.31
C ILE A 6 4.50 -5.03 -7.24
N THR A 7 4.68 -3.72 -7.16
CA THR A 7 5.73 -3.06 -7.92
C THR A 7 7.11 -3.37 -7.30
N LYS A 8 8.17 -3.25 -8.08
CA LYS A 8 9.53 -3.44 -7.59
C LYS A 8 9.86 -2.44 -6.48
N ASP A 9 9.44 -1.20 -6.61
CA ASP A 9 9.63 -0.17 -5.58
C ASP A 9 8.85 -0.50 -4.30
N GLY A 10 7.65 -1.04 -4.45
CA GLY A 10 6.84 -1.51 -3.33
C GLY A 10 7.49 -2.66 -2.58
N GLU A 11 8.08 -3.61 -3.30
CA GLU A 11 8.84 -4.72 -2.69
C GLU A 11 10.00 -4.18 -1.84
N ILE A 12 10.78 -3.25 -2.39
CA ILE A 12 11.89 -2.63 -1.68
C ILE A 12 11.40 -1.94 -0.41
N SER A 13 10.32 -1.15 -0.52
CA SER A 13 9.74 -0.43 0.61
C SER A 13 9.26 -1.37 1.72
N ILE A 14 8.59 -2.46 1.35
CA ILE A 14 8.10 -3.45 2.32
C ILE A 14 9.26 -4.17 2.99
N LYS A 15 10.30 -4.53 2.26
CA LYS A 15 11.50 -5.17 2.82
C LYS A 15 12.21 -4.25 3.81
N GLU A 16 12.27 -2.95 3.54
CA GLU A 16 12.84 -1.97 4.46
C GLU A 16 12.02 -1.85 5.74
N LYS A 17 10.70 -1.78 5.63
CA LYS A 17 9.80 -1.74 6.78
C LYS A 17 9.90 -3.01 7.62
N LEU A 18 9.96 -4.16 6.97
CA LEU A 18 10.11 -5.45 7.65
C LEU A 18 11.44 -5.53 8.39
N SER A 19 12.52 -5.09 7.78
CA SER A 19 13.84 -5.03 8.40
C SER A 19 13.83 -4.13 9.64
N ASN A 20 13.20 -2.97 9.56
CA ASN A 20 13.06 -2.06 10.69
C ASN A 20 12.26 -2.69 11.84
N LEU A 21 11.17 -3.37 11.53
CA LEU A 21 10.37 -4.07 12.54
C LEU A 21 11.17 -5.16 13.26
N LYS A 22 11.95 -5.94 12.51
CA LYS A 22 12.71 -7.07 13.06
C LYS A 22 13.96 -6.64 13.83
N PHE A 23 14.68 -5.64 13.34
CA PHE A 23 16.01 -5.32 13.83
C PHE A 23 16.09 -4.03 14.65
N VAL A 24 15.06 -3.20 14.63
CA VAL A 24 14.97 -1.97 15.44
C VAL A 24 13.83 -2.05 16.44
N GLU A 25 12.58 -2.19 15.98
CA GLU A 25 11.42 -2.14 16.87
C GLU A 25 11.31 -3.36 17.78
N ARG A 26 11.53 -4.57 17.24
CA ARG A 26 11.43 -5.80 18.04
C ARG A 26 12.43 -5.81 19.22
N PRO A 27 13.73 -5.48 19.02
CA PRO A 27 14.66 -5.39 20.15
C PRO A 27 14.31 -4.30 21.17
N GLN A 28 13.83 -3.14 20.71
CA GLN A 28 13.38 -2.06 21.60
C GLN A 28 12.23 -2.50 22.49
N ILE A 29 11.28 -3.24 21.93
CA ILE A 29 10.14 -3.77 22.68
C ILE A 29 10.60 -4.83 23.69
N SER A 30 11.51 -5.71 23.30
CA SER A 30 12.09 -6.69 24.21
C SER A 30 12.77 -6.02 25.40
N GLN A 31 13.50 -4.96 25.16
CA GLN A 31 14.13 -4.17 26.22
C GLN A 31 13.08 -3.49 27.10
N ALA A 32 12.04 -2.91 26.51
CA ALA A 32 10.96 -2.26 27.26
C ALA A 32 10.25 -3.27 28.17
N ILE A 33 10.04 -4.49 27.71
CA ILE A 33 9.45 -5.56 28.51
C ILE A 33 10.37 -5.91 29.68
N ALA A 34 11.66 -6.06 29.44
CA ALA A 34 12.64 -6.38 30.49
C ALA A 34 12.69 -5.27 31.57
N GLU A 35 12.69 -4.00 31.14
CA GLU A 35 12.67 -2.86 32.05
C GLU A 35 11.38 -2.81 32.87
N ALA A 36 10.24 -3.04 32.24
CA ALA A 36 8.94 -3.06 32.90
C ALA A 36 8.84 -4.17 33.94
N ARG A 37 9.39 -5.36 33.63
CA ARG A 37 9.43 -6.49 34.58
C ARG A 37 10.29 -6.18 35.80
N ALA A 38 11.32 -5.39 35.65
CA ALA A 38 12.18 -4.98 36.75
C ALA A 38 11.46 -4.11 37.79
N HIS A 39 10.33 -3.49 37.44
CA HIS A 39 9.53 -2.67 38.35
C HIS A 39 8.61 -3.47 39.30
N GLY A 40 8.57 -4.80 39.17
CA GLY A 40 7.90 -5.67 40.15
C GLY A 40 6.65 -6.38 39.62
N ASP A 41 5.48 -6.12 40.24
CA ASP A 41 4.26 -6.87 39.98
C ASP A 41 3.80 -6.81 38.51
N LEU A 42 3.67 -7.98 37.89
CA LEU A 42 3.27 -8.07 36.49
C LEU A 42 1.76 -7.87 36.26
N LYS A 43 0.93 -8.18 37.27
CA LYS A 43 -0.52 -8.06 37.14
C LYS A 43 -1.03 -6.61 37.08
N GLU A 44 -0.38 -5.72 37.85
CA GLU A 44 -0.77 -4.33 37.95
C GLU A 44 0.20 -3.39 37.24
N ASN A 45 1.16 -3.94 36.49
CA ASN A 45 2.18 -3.17 35.81
C ASN A 45 1.69 -2.73 34.43
N ALA A 46 1.21 -1.49 34.36
CA ALA A 46 0.67 -0.92 33.12
C ALA A 46 1.71 -0.84 32.00
N GLU A 47 2.96 -0.55 32.36
CA GLU A 47 4.07 -0.49 31.38
C GLU A 47 4.35 -1.86 30.77
N TYR A 48 4.33 -2.91 31.59
CA TYR A 48 4.49 -4.27 31.14
C TYR A 48 3.37 -4.69 30.17
N HIS A 49 2.12 -4.41 30.52
CA HIS A 49 0.96 -4.76 29.69
C HIS A 49 0.97 -4.00 28.37
N ALA A 50 1.33 -2.71 28.39
CA ALA A 50 1.44 -1.91 27.18
C ALA A 50 2.55 -2.45 26.25
N ALA A 51 3.71 -2.80 26.81
CA ALA A 51 4.82 -3.35 26.04
C ALA A 51 4.48 -4.72 25.44
N LYS A 52 3.76 -5.58 26.18
CA LYS A 52 3.30 -6.88 25.68
C LYS A 52 2.27 -6.74 24.55
N GLU A 53 1.36 -5.78 24.67
CA GLU A 53 0.38 -5.49 23.64
C GLU A 53 1.09 -5.01 22.37
N LEU A 54 2.03 -4.08 22.49
CA LEU A 54 2.82 -3.59 21.37
C LEU A 54 3.62 -4.72 20.71
N GLN A 55 4.19 -5.64 21.51
CA GLN A 55 4.90 -6.81 21.00
C GLN A 55 3.98 -7.64 20.09
N GLY A 56 2.75 -7.90 20.55
CA GLY A 56 1.78 -8.65 19.77
C GLY A 56 1.45 -7.99 18.44
N LEU A 57 1.28 -6.66 18.45
CA LEU A 57 0.99 -5.89 17.23
C LEU A 57 2.17 -5.94 16.24
N VAL A 58 3.39 -5.78 16.72
CA VAL A 58 4.59 -5.84 15.88
C VAL A 58 4.80 -7.24 15.30
N GLU A 59 4.64 -8.29 16.10
CA GLU A 59 4.77 -9.66 15.60
C GLU A 59 3.70 -10.01 14.54
N ALA A 60 2.47 -9.55 14.74
CA ALA A 60 1.40 -9.72 13.77
C ALA A 60 1.74 -8.99 12.44
N LYS A 61 2.30 -7.79 12.53
CA LYS A 61 2.68 -7.01 11.36
C LYS A 61 3.84 -7.64 10.60
N ILE A 62 4.84 -8.17 11.32
CA ILE A 62 5.95 -8.92 10.71
C ILE A 62 5.42 -10.14 9.95
N SER A 63 4.57 -10.93 10.58
CA SER A 63 3.97 -12.11 9.96
C SER A 63 3.17 -11.77 8.70
N GLU A 64 2.37 -10.71 8.77
CA GLU A 64 1.58 -10.22 7.64
C GLU A 64 2.49 -9.81 6.48
N MET A 65 3.55 -9.04 6.75
CA MET A 65 4.48 -8.60 5.72
C MET A 65 5.29 -9.75 5.11
N GLU A 66 5.73 -10.71 5.93
CA GLU A 66 6.44 -11.89 5.44
C GLU A 66 5.56 -12.75 4.53
N SER A 67 4.29 -12.95 4.92
CA SER A 67 3.33 -13.68 4.11
C SER A 67 3.04 -12.96 2.79
N ALA A 68 2.92 -11.64 2.86
CA ALA A 68 2.67 -10.81 1.69
C ALA A 68 3.83 -10.90 0.68
N LEU A 69 5.07 -10.82 1.16
CA LEU A 69 6.25 -10.96 0.30
C LEU A 69 6.36 -12.37 -0.30
N ALA A 70 6.02 -13.40 0.47
CA ALA A 70 6.04 -14.79 -0.01
C ALA A 70 5.03 -15.03 -1.13
N ASN A 71 3.90 -14.34 -1.12
CA ASN A 71 2.84 -14.48 -2.10
C ASN A 71 2.87 -13.40 -3.19
N ALA A 72 3.85 -12.51 -3.17
CA ALA A 72 3.94 -11.41 -4.12
C ALA A 72 4.45 -11.87 -5.48
N GLN A 73 3.88 -11.26 -6.53
CA GLN A 73 4.43 -11.29 -7.87
C GLN A 73 5.02 -9.91 -8.14
N VAL A 74 6.34 -9.82 -8.17
CA VAL A 74 7.03 -8.53 -8.37
C VAL A 74 7.00 -8.17 -9.84
N ILE A 75 6.52 -6.96 -10.13
CA ILE A 75 6.43 -6.43 -11.49
C ILE A 75 7.32 -5.19 -11.59
N ASP A 76 8.29 -5.23 -12.49
CA ASP A 76 9.10 -4.07 -12.82
C ASP A 76 8.37 -3.27 -13.90
N VAL A 77 7.73 -2.18 -13.49
CA VAL A 77 6.91 -1.34 -14.37
C VAL A 77 7.76 -0.74 -15.51
N LYS A 78 9.04 -0.49 -15.26
CA LYS A 78 9.95 0.08 -16.25
C LYS A 78 10.26 -0.86 -17.41
N GLU A 79 10.11 -2.16 -17.20
CA GLU A 79 10.33 -3.18 -18.22
C GLU A 79 9.10 -3.43 -19.10
N ILE A 80 7.93 -2.88 -18.72
CA ILE A 80 6.71 -3.06 -19.49
C ILE A 80 6.68 -2.04 -20.63
N PRO A 81 6.47 -2.48 -21.89
CA PRO A 81 6.37 -1.55 -23.02
C PRO A 81 5.22 -0.58 -22.86
N GLU A 82 5.43 0.68 -23.20
CA GLU A 82 4.35 1.67 -23.23
C GLU A 82 3.43 1.39 -24.40
N THR A 83 2.17 1.11 -24.10
CA THR A 83 1.13 0.83 -25.11
C THR A 83 0.11 1.97 -25.23
N GLY A 84 0.24 3.02 -24.41
CA GLY A 84 -0.77 4.08 -24.32
C GLY A 84 -1.99 3.68 -23.50
N ARG A 85 -2.00 2.46 -22.97
CA ARG A 85 -3.10 1.91 -22.18
C ARG A 85 -2.75 1.94 -20.70
N VAL A 86 -3.73 2.24 -19.85
CA VAL A 86 -3.56 2.18 -18.40
C VAL A 86 -3.37 0.73 -17.96
N ILE A 87 -2.27 0.46 -17.26
CA ILE A 87 -1.91 -0.86 -16.75
C ILE A 87 -1.52 -0.75 -15.27
N PHE A 88 -1.30 -1.89 -14.63
CA PHE A 88 -0.73 -1.94 -13.29
C PHE A 88 0.60 -1.15 -13.25
N GLY A 89 0.75 -0.29 -12.26
CA GLY A 89 1.94 0.56 -12.08
C GLY A 89 1.90 1.88 -12.84
N SER A 90 0.90 2.10 -13.68
CA SER A 90 0.75 3.38 -14.41
C SER A 90 0.48 4.54 -13.46
N THR A 91 1.06 5.70 -13.77
CA THR A 91 0.71 6.97 -13.15
C THR A 91 -0.17 7.74 -14.14
N ILE A 92 -1.38 8.10 -13.70
CA ILE A 92 -2.42 8.65 -14.57
C ILE A 92 -2.84 10.01 -14.04
N LYS A 93 -2.82 11.01 -14.91
CA LYS A 93 -3.40 12.31 -14.60
C LYS A 93 -4.79 12.36 -15.21
N VAL A 94 -5.80 12.55 -14.38
CA VAL A 94 -7.20 12.63 -14.81
C VAL A 94 -7.77 13.99 -14.46
N PHE A 95 -8.75 14.42 -15.26
CA PHE A 95 -9.55 15.60 -14.99
C PHE A 95 -10.90 15.16 -14.43
N ASP A 96 -11.23 15.63 -13.23
CA ASP A 96 -12.54 15.38 -12.62
C ASP A 96 -13.52 16.42 -13.22
N ILE A 97 -14.38 15.94 -14.12
CA ILE A 97 -15.29 16.80 -14.88
C ILE A 97 -16.31 17.48 -13.96
N GLU A 98 -16.76 16.80 -12.92
CA GLU A 98 -17.76 17.35 -11.99
C GLU A 98 -17.17 18.34 -10.99
N LYS A 99 -15.96 18.08 -10.49
CA LYS A 99 -15.28 18.96 -9.53
C LYS A 99 -14.40 20.00 -10.17
N ASP A 100 -14.20 19.94 -11.49
CA ASP A 100 -13.39 20.85 -12.26
C ASP A 100 -11.95 20.97 -11.72
N ASN A 101 -11.33 19.85 -11.45
CA ASN A 101 -9.94 19.78 -10.98
C ASN A 101 -9.19 18.58 -11.54
N GLU A 102 -7.86 18.60 -11.43
CA GLU A 102 -7.00 17.51 -11.85
C GLU A 102 -6.62 16.65 -10.63
N VAL A 103 -6.53 15.34 -10.84
CA VAL A 103 -6.09 14.38 -9.83
C VAL A 103 -5.07 13.44 -10.47
N VAL A 104 -4.04 13.08 -9.72
CA VAL A 104 -3.03 12.12 -10.15
C VAL A 104 -3.18 10.84 -9.34
N TYR A 105 -3.30 9.72 -10.04
CA TYR A 105 -3.36 8.40 -9.44
C TYR A 105 -2.20 7.53 -9.93
N LYS A 106 -1.68 6.69 -9.03
CA LYS A 106 -0.78 5.60 -9.39
C LYS A 106 -1.42 4.29 -9.00
N ILE A 107 -1.52 3.35 -9.94
CA ILE A 107 -2.12 2.04 -9.68
C ILE A 107 -1.05 1.10 -9.14
N VAL A 108 -1.25 0.63 -7.93
CA VAL A 108 -0.28 -0.19 -7.19
C VAL A 108 -0.96 -1.43 -6.62
N GLY A 109 -0.19 -2.30 -5.97
CA GLY A 109 -0.73 -3.45 -5.25
C GLY A 109 -1.37 -3.04 -3.93
N ASN A 110 -2.17 -3.93 -3.35
CA ASN A 110 -2.90 -3.68 -2.10
C ASN A 110 -1.99 -3.23 -0.95
N LEU A 111 -0.79 -3.79 -0.88
CA LEU A 111 0.17 -3.50 0.19
C LEU A 111 0.87 -2.13 0.03
N GLU A 112 0.86 -1.60 -1.17
CA GLU A 112 1.51 -0.32 -1.51
C GLU A 112 0.53 0.84 -1.48
N SER A 113 -0.75 0.57 -1.29
CA SER A 113 -1.82 1.55 -1.35
C SER A 113 -1.62 2.65 -0.31
N ASP A 114 -1.68 3.90 -0.77
CA ASP A 114 -1.59 5.09 0.07
C ASP A 114 -2.44 6.19 -0.58
N PRO A 115 -3.73 6.29 -0.19
CA PRO A 115 -4.65 7.26 -0.80
C PRO A 115 -4.18 8.71 -0.67
N GLU A 116 -3.46 9.05 0.39
CA GLU A 116 -2.95 10.42 0.58
C GLU A 116 -1.94 10.82 -0.49
N LYS A 117 -1.18 9.86 -1.00
CA LYS A 117 -0.22 10.07 -2.09
C LYS A 117 -0.82 9.81 -3.47
N GLY A 118 -2.09 9.45 -3.56
CA GLY A 118 -2.72 9.07 -4.81
C GLY A 118 -2.39 7.66 -5.27
N HIS A 119 -1.77 6.85 -4.42
CA HIS A 119 -1.45 5.45 -4.73
C HIS A 119 -2.67 4.59 -4.41
N ILE A 120 -3.38 4.15 -5.43
CA ILE A 120 -4.60 3.37 -5.29
C ILE A 120 -4.35 1.89 -5.62
N SER A 121 -4.97 1.01 -4.84
CA SER A 121 -4.89 -0.42 -5.10
C SER A 121 -5.61 -0.77 -6.40
N ILE A 122 -5.02 -1.71 -7.16
CA ILE A 122 -5.61 -2.23 -8.39
C ILE A 122 -7.01 -2.83 -8.18
N ASP A 123 -7.35 -3.22 -6.95
CA ASP A 123 -8.65 -3.79 -6.62
C ASP A 123 -9.74 -2.75 -6.33
N THR A 124 -9.38 -1.46 -6.29
CA THR A 124 -10.35 -0.39 -6.05
C THR A 124 -11.24 -0.15 -7.27
N PRO A 125 -12.49 0.34 -7.08
CA PRO A 125 -13.35 0.69 -8.20
C PRO A 125 -12.72 1.71 -9.15
N ILE A 126 -11.99 2.69 -8.64
CA ILE A 126 -11.32 3.71 -9.46
C ILE A 126 -10.26 3.05 -10.35
N ALA A 127 -9.39 2.22 -9.77
CA ALA A 127 -8.36 1.52 -10.54
C ALA A 127 -8.97 0.59 -11.59
N LYS A 128 -9.99 -0.17 -11.23
CA LYS A 128 -10.70 -1.06 -12.17
C LYS A 128 -11.34 -0.30 -13.32
N GLY A 129 -11.85 0.89 -13.05
CA GLY A 129 -12.42 1.74 -14.09
C GLY A 129 -11.38 2.35 -15.02
N LEU A 130 -10.17 2.57 -14.52
CA LEU A 130 -9.07 3.18 -15.31
C LEU A 130 -8.29 2.15 -16.14
N VAL A 131 -8.08 0.94 -15.62
CA VAL A 131 -7.28 -0.08 -16.31
C VAL A 131 -7.86 -0.42 -17.67
N GLY A 132 -6.99 -0.45 -18.69
CA GLY A 132 -7.39 -0.75 -20.07
C GLY A 132 -7.85 0.45 -20.87
N LYS A 133 -7.94 1.63 -20.25
CA LYS A 133 -8.34 2.87 -20.94
C LYS A 133 -7.12 3.58 -21.54
N PHE A 134 -7.40 4.51 -22.45
CA PHE A 134 -6.38 5.27 -23.16
C PHE A 134 -6.47 6.76 -22.80
N VAL A 135 -5.41 7.51 -23.12
CA VAL A 135 -5.43 8.98 -23.05
C VAL A 135 -6.60 9.51 -23.87
N ASP A 136 -7.25 10.54 -23.37
CA ASP A 136 -8.45 11.19 -23.90
C ASP A 136 -9.76 10.43 -23.72
N ASP A 137 -9.73 9.23 -23.15
CA ASP A 137 -10.97 8.53 -22.80
C ASP A 137 -11.70 9.24 -21.67
N GLU A 138 -13.03 9.34 -21.81
CA GLU A 138 -13.92 9.74 -20.72
C GLU A 138 -14.51 8.48 -20.11
N ILE A 139 -14.47 8.43 -18.76
CA ILE A 139 -14.96 7.26 -18.03
C ILE A 139 -15.88 7.67 -16.89
N LYS A 140 -16.87 6.84 -16.63
CA LYS A 140 -17.72 6.95 -15.44
C LYS A 140 -17.42 5.76 -14.55
N ILE A 141 -17.17 6.04 -13.28
CA ILE A 141 -16.83 5.01 -12.29
C ILE A 141 -17.88 5.06 -11.18
N ASN A 142 -18.53 3.93 -10.94
CA ASN A 142 -19.44 3.80 -9.80
C ASN A 142 -18.66 3.46 -8.56
N THR A 143 -18.77 4.29 -7.52
CA THR A 143 -18.16 4.04 -6.23
C THR A 143 -19.23 4.05 -5.13
N PRO A 144 -18.97 3.45 -3.97
CA PRO A 144 -19.90 3.53 -2.84
C PRO A 144 -20.23 4.96 -2.41
N SER A 145 -19.31 5.91 -2.67
CA SER A 145 -19.48 7.34 -2.34
C SER A 145 -20.23 8.12 -3.41
N GLY A 146 -20.56 7.50 -4.55
CA GLY A 146 -21.20 8.13 -5.70
C GLY A 146 -20.46 7.88 -6.99
N ASP A 147 -20.96 8.43 -8.08
CA ASP A 147 -20.36 8.28 -9.40
C ASP A 147 -19.26 9.31 -9.62
N LEU A 148 -18.17 8.87 -10.22
CA LEU A 148 -17.05 9.74 -10.63
C LEU A 148 -17.04 9.81 -12.16
N HIS A 149 -16.74 11.00 -12.69
CA HIS A 149 -16.63 11.22 -14.13
C HIS A 149 -15.27 11.83 -14.43
N TYR A 150 -14.40 11.06 -15.07
CA TYR A 150 -13.00 11.43 -15.33
C TYR A 150 -12.69 11.44 -16.83
N GLU A 151 -11.79 12.33 -17.22
CA GLU A 151 -11.13 12.31 -18.53
C GLU A 151 -9.64 12.03 -18.29
N ILE A 152 -9.07 11.08 -19.02
CA ILE A 152 -7.64 10.76 -18.89
C ILE A 152 -6.83 11.77 -19.68
N LEU A 153 -6.01 12.57 -18.98
CA LEU A 153 -5.22 13.64 -19.59
C LEU A 153 -3.83 13.17 -20.01
N SER A 154 -3.18 12.37 -19.18
CA SER A 154 -1.85 11.87 -19.47
C SER A 154 -1.59 10.55 -18.74
N LEU A 155 -0.61 9.80 -19.21
CA LEU A 155 -0.28 8.47 -18.76
C LEU A 155 1.22 8.26 -18.84
N ILE A 156 1.83 7.82 -17.74
CA ILE A 156 3.22 7.38 -17.69
C ILE A 156 3.34 6.06 -16.92
N HIS A 157 4.32 5.24 -17.32
CA HIS A 157 4.59 3.94 -16.70
C HIS A 157 5.79 4.01 -15.76
N ILE A 158 5.77 4.91 -14.79
CA ILE A 158 6.88 5.06 -13.82
C ILE A 158 6.34 4.97 -12.40
#